data_14011d3ac8f07e6d0b1b2d88474f8aa4
#
_entry.id   14011d3ac8f07e6d0b1b2d88474f8aa4
#
_cell.length_a   1.000
_cell.length_b   1.000
_cell.length_c   1.000
_cell.angle_alpha   90.00
_cell.angle_beta   90.00
_cell.angle_gamma   90.00
#
_symmetry.space_group_name_H-M   'P 1'
#
loop_
_entity.id
_entity.type
_entity.pdbx_description
1 polymer ?
#
loop_
_entity_poly.entity_id
_entity_poly.type
_entity_poly.pdbx_seq_one_letter_code
_entity_poly.pdbx_strand_id
1 'polypeptide(L)'
;MITQSYLSDLFSLDGRVAVVTGGSSGIGRSIAGALARAGASVVIVARREAELTTAVAELTAEGCRAARVSADLGTSAGVRAGADEAASVFGEPDILVNCAGINLRPPMGELGEDVWDTTMAVNLKAPYLLGERFGPGMAERGYGRIIHITSQQAHRAFVNSGAYGVSKGALESLARSQAEAWSPHGVTCNTLVPGFVMTPLNTRLSSDPEKVAALAARTMVKRNGLADDFAGAAVFLASAASAYVTGQSLFVDGGFSVH
;
A
#
# COMPACT_ATOMS: atom_id res chain seq x y z
N MET A 1 22.96 25.15 -12.15
CA MET A 1 22.40 23.90 -12.69
C MET A 1 22.09 22.97 -11.52
N ILE A 2 20.81 22.67 -11.28
CA ILE A 2 20.46 21.57 -10.39
C ILE A 2 20.94 20.31 -11.12
N THR A 3 21.95 19.67 -10.60
CA THR A 3 22.54 18.51 -11.26
C THR A 3 21.55 17.34 -11.17
N GLN A 4 21.49 16.54 -12.22
CA GLN A 4 20.70 15.29 -12.27
C GLN A 4 20.99 14.41 -11.04
N SER A 5 22.17 14.54 -10.41
CA SER A 5 22.56 13.90 -9.17
C SER A 5 21.68 14.29 -7.98
N TYR A 6 21.29 15.55 -7.79
CA TYR A 6 20.51 15.97 -6.61
C TYR A 6 19.14 15.31 -6.55
N LEU A 7 18.38 15.30 -7.66
CA LEU A 7 17.08 14.63 -7.69
C LEU A 7 17.22 13.12 -7.61
N SER A 8 18.24 12.56 -8.27
CA SER A 8 18.56 11.14 -8.18
C SER A 8 18.82 10.75 -6.74
N ASP A 9 19.70 11.46 -6.03
CA ASP A 9 20.06 11.17 -4.65
C ASP A 9 18.85 11.30 -3.70
N LEU A 10 17.99 12.29 -3.94
CA LEU A 10 16.84 12.59 -3.11
C LEU A 10 15.75 11.50 -3.20
N PHE A 11 15.55 10.93 -4.40
CA PHE A 11 14.50 9.94 -4.68
C PHE A 11 15.03 8.51 -4.90
N SER A 12 16.35 8.30 -4.92
CA SER A 12 16.94 6.96 -5.05
C SER A 12 16.56 6.06 -3.89
N LEU A 13 16.30 4.80 -4.22
CA LEU A 13 16.09 3.70 -3.29
C LEU A 13 17.20 2.64 -3.42
N ASP A 14 18.35 3.02 -4.00
CA ASP A 14 19.47 2.12 -4.16
C ASP A 14 19.93 1.54 -2.83
N GLY A 15 20.14 0.22 -2.80
CA GLY A 15 20.51 -0.50 -1.60
C GLY A 15 19.37 -0.72 -0.58
N ARG A 16 18.15 -0.24 -0.84
CA ARG A 16 17.00 -0.46 0.03
C ARG A 16 16.27 -1.75 -0.31
N VAL A 17 15.70 -2.36 0.71
CA VAL A 17 14.81 -3.53 0.59
C VAL A 17 13.38 -3.11 0.87
N ALA A 18 12.47 -3.41 -0.07
CA ALA A 18 11.05 -3.10 0.06
C ALA A 18 10.19 -4.37 0.07
N VAL A 19 9.27 -4.46 1.02
CA VAL A 19 8.21 -5.47 1.05
C VAL A 19 6.90 -4.80 0.67
N VAL A 20 6.23 -5.32 -0.37
CA VAL A 20 4.97 -4.79 -0.89
C VAL A 20 3.90 -5.87 -0.83
N THR A 21 2.96 -5.75 0.10
CA THR A 21 1.81 -6.66 0.17
C THR A 21 0.75 -6.28 -0.88
N GLY A 22 0.09 -7.27 -1.47
CA GLY A 22 -0.85 -7.03 -2.56
C GLY A 22 -0.20 -6.53 -3.85
N GLY A 23 1.12 -6.69 -4.00
CA GLY A 23 1.90 -6.18 -5.12
C GLY A 23 1.75 -6.98 -6.43
N SER A 24 0.93 -8.02 -6.47
CA SER A 24 0.69 -8.81 -7.69
C SER A 24 -0.30 -8.16 -8.66
N SER A 25 -1.06 -7.14 -8.26
CA SER A 25 -2.06 -6.48 -9.11
C SER A 25 -2.37 -5.05 -8.69
N GLY A 26 -3.02 -4.29 -9.57
CA GLY A 26 -3.56 -2.96 -9.28
C GLY A 26 -2.52 -1.96 -8.73
N ILE A 27 -2.94 -1.18 -7.73
CA ILE A 27 -2.09 -0.14 -7.11
C ILE A 27 -0.81 -0.75 -6.53
N GLY A 28 -0.91 -1.89 -5.84
CA GLY A 28 0.27 -2.54 -5.24
C GLY A 28 1.32 -2.94 -6.27
N ARG A 29 0.89 -3.44 -7.46
CA ARG A 29 1.81 -3.78 -8.56
C ARG A 29 2.52 -2.55 -9.13
N SER A 30 1.77 -1.47 -9.35
CA SER A 30 2.34 -0.20 -9.81
C SER A 30 3.35 0.35 -8.80
N ILE A 31 3.02 0.34 -7.50
CA ILE A 31 3.94 0.76 -6.44
C ILE A 31 5.18 -0.14 -6.40
N ALA A 32 5.02 -1.47 -6.42
CA ALA A 32 6.17 -2.39 -6.42
C ALA A 32 7.10 -2.13 -7.60
N GLY A 33 6.54 -1.91 -8.80
CA GLY A 33 7.30 -1.54 -9.99
C GLY A 33 8.01 -0.20 -9.87
N ALA A 34 7.35 0.82 -9.31
CA ALA A 34 7.95 2.13 -9.12
C ALA A 34 9.13 2.09 -8.12
N LEU A 35 8.98 1.38 -6.99
CA LEU A 35 10.06 1.22 -6.02
C LEU A 35 11.24 0.44 -6.60
N ALA A 36 10.97 -0.61 -7.38
CA ALA A 36 12.02 -1.39 -8.05
C ALA A 36 12.80 -0.55 -9.07
N ARG A 37 12.12 0.24 -9.91
CA ARG A 37 12.75 1.15 -10.88
C ARG A 37 13.48 2.32 -10.23
N ALA A 38 13.11 2.67 -8.99
CA ALA A 38 13.83 3.65 -8.18
C ALA A 38 15.08 3.07 -7.47
N GLY A 39 15.39 1.77 -7.66
CA GLY A 39 16.59 1.10 -7.17
C GLY A 39 16.38 0.12 -6.02
N ALA A 40 15.18 -0.02 -5.46
CA ALA A 40 14.92 -0.95 -4.37
C ALA A 40 14.95 -2.41 -4.84
N SER A 41 15.43 -3.31 -3.96
CA SER A 41 15.17 -4.74 -4.06
C SER A 41 13.78 -5.03 -3.51
N VAL A 42 12.83 -5.49 -4.35
CA VAL A 42 11.42 -5.58 -3.98
C VAL A 42 10.97 -7.02 -3.77
N VAL A 43 10.39 -7.32 -2.62
CA VAL A 43 9.69 -8.58 -2.36
C VAL A 43 8.18 -8.33 -2.42
N ILE A 44 7.51 -8.98 -3.36
CA ILE A 44 6.07 -8.90 -3.55
C ILE A 44 5.39 -10.01 -2.78
N VAL A 45 4.48 -9.66 -1.87
CA VAL A 45 3.74 -10.63 -1.05
C VAL A 45 2.27 -10.64 -1.46
N ALA A 46 1.75 -11.80 -1.88
CA ALA A 46 0.33 -11.99 -2.21
C ALA A 46 -0.04 -13.48 -2.13
N ARG A 47 -1.31 -13.83 -2.36
CA ARG A 47 -1.77 -15.23 -2.30
C ARG A 47 -1.65 -15.97 -3.63
N ARG A 48 -1.81 -15.27 -4.74
CA ARG A 48 -1.97 -15.87 -6.07
C ARG A 48 -0.62 -16.01 -6.75
N GLU A 49 -0.17 -17.26 -6.84
CA GLU A 49 1.16 -17.64 -7.32
C GLU A 49 1.40 -17.25 -8.79
N ALA A 50 0.40 -17.43 -9.65
CA ALA A 50 0.53 -17.12 -11.07
C ALA A 50 0.75 -15.62 -11.31
N GLU A 51 -0.04 -14.76 -10.63
CA GLU A 51 0.09 -13.31 -10.74
C GLU A 51 1.38 -12.80 -10.11
N LEU A 52 1.83 -13.42 -9.02
CA LEU A 52 3.13 -13.13 -8.41
C LEU A 52 4.27 -13.43 -9.38
N THR A 53 4.24 -14.61 -10.00
CA THR A 53 5.24 -15.03 -10.98
C THR A 53 5.31 -14.05 -12.16
N THR A 54 4.15 -13.67 -12.71
CA THR A 54 4.07 -12.70 -13.79
C THR A 54 4.64 -11.33 -13.38
N ALA A 55 4.23 -10.82 -12.19
CA ALA A 55 4.68 -9.52 -11.71
C ALA A 55 6.21 -9.46 -11.51
N VAL A 56 6.80 -10.52 -10.94
CA VAL A 56 8.25 -10.58 -10.75
C VAL A 56 9.00 -10.76 -12.07
N ALA A 57 8.48 -11.62 -12.99
CA ALA A 57 9.10 -11.83 -14.28
C ALA A 57 9.21 -10.53 -15.12
N GLU A 58 8.16 -9.69 -15.09
CA GLU A 58 8.20 -8.39 -15.76
C GLU A 58 9.27 -7.46 -15.18
N LEU A 59 9.35 -7.34 -13.86
CA LEU A 59 10.35 -6.49 -13.22
C LEU A 59 11.78 -6.99 -13.44
N THR A 60 12.00 -8.31 -13.40
CA THR A 60 13.32 -8.88 -13.65
C THR A 60 13.74 -8.76 -15.11
N ALA A 61 12.80 -8.82 -16.04
CA ALA A 61 13.07 -8.55 -17.48
C ALA A 61 13.51 -7.09 -17.74
N GLU A 62 13.09 -6.16 -16.88
CA GLU A 62 13.54 -4.76 -16.89
C GLU A 62 14.89 -4.55 -16.15
N GLY A 63 15.50 -5.61 -15.61
CA GLY A 63 16.75 -5.54 -14.86
C GLY A 63 16.57 -5.19 -13.37
N CYS A 64 15.34 -5.09 -12.86
CA CYS A 64 15.09 -4.82 -11.45
C CYS A 64 15.32 -6.07 -10.57
N ARG A 65 15.71 -5.85 -9.32
CA ARG A 65 15.78 -6.92 -8.31
C ARG A 65 14.41 -7.12 -7.67
N ALA A 66 13.73 -8.18 -8.07
CA ALA A 66 12.40 -8.50 -7.55
C ALA A 66 12.28 -9.99 -7.20
N ALA A 67 11.53 -10.28 -6.16
CA ALA A 67 11.19 -11.63 -5.72
C ALA A 67 9.74 -11.69 -5.24
N ARG A 68 9.23 -12.91 -5.02
CA ARG A 68 7.87 -13.15 -4.58
C ARG A 68 7.81 -14.04 -3.36
N VAL A 69 6.80 -13.84 -2.55
CA VAL A 69 6.41 -14.69 -1.43
C VAL A 69 4.91 -14.92 -1.50
N SER A 70 4.50 -16.19 -1.48
CA SER A 70 3.08 -16.55 -1.44
C SER A 70 2.63 -16.70 0.01
N ALA A 71 1.73 -15.81 0.47
CA ALA A 71 1.24 -15.84 1.85
C ALA A 71 -0.24 -15.46 1.94
N ASP A 72 -0.97 -16.13 2.82
CA ASP A 72 -2.34 -15.75 3.19
C ASP A 72 -2.32 -14.77 4.36
N LEU A 73 -2.56 -13.50 4.04
CA LEU A 73 -2.61 -12.41 5.01
C LEU A 73 -3.95 -12.35 5.79
N GLY A 74 -4.88 -13.27 5.55
CA GLY A 74 -6.10 -13.42 6.33
C GLY A 74 -5.89 -14.10 7.67
N THR A 75 -4.72 -14.70 7.91
CA THR A 75 -4.38 -15.39 9.16
C THR A 75 -3.11 -14.84 9.80
N SER A 76 -3.08 -14.79 11.13
CA SER A 76 -1.88 -14.32 11.84
C SER A 76 -0.65 -15.20 11.58
N ALA A 77 -0.85 -16.51 11.40
CA ALA A 77 0.24 -17.44 11.08
C ALA A 77 0.78 -17.18 9.68
N GLY A 78 -0.09 -16.99 8.68
CA GLY A 78 0.31 -16.69 7.30
C GLY A 78 1.01 -15.33 7.19
N VAL A 79 0.58 -14.32 7.96
CA VAL A 79 1.26 -13.02 8.01
C VAL A 79 2.68 -13.16 8.57
N ARG A 80 2.87 -13.87 9.71
CA ARG A 80 4.19 -14.04 10.34
C ARG A 80 5.11 -14.85 9.43
N ALA A 81 4.66 -15.99 8.93
CA ALA A 81 5.46 -16.81 8.01
C ALA A 81 5.86 -16.07 6.73
N GLY A 82 4.90 -15.35 6.12
CA GLY A 82 5.18 -14.54 4.93
C GLY A 82 6.13 -13.36 5.19
N ALA A 83 6.08 -12.76 6.39
CA ALA A 83 7.02 -11.72 6.79
C ALA A 83 8.45 -12.27 6.95
N ASP A 84 8.60 -13.40 7.64
CA ASP A 84 9.91 -14.02 7.86
C ASP A 84 10.52 -14.52 6.53
N GLU A 85 9.70 -15.13 5.67
CA GLU A 85 10.13 -15.52 4.32
C GLU A 85 10.55 -14.29 3.49
N ALA A 86 9.77 -13.20 3.52
CA ALA A 86 10.11 -11.98 2.79
C ALA A 86 11.44 -11.37 3.27
N ALA A 87 11.71 -11.37 4.57
CA ALA A 87 12.98 -10.90 5.14
C ALA A 87 14.18 -11.79 4.75
N SER A 88 13.96 -13.08 4.52
CA SER A 88 15.04 -14.01 4.14
C SER A 88 15.55 -13.82 2.71
N VAL A 89 14.76 -13.15 1.83
CA VAL A 89 15.08 -13.05 0.39
C VAL A 89 16.20 -12.03 0.12
N PHE A 90 16.04 -10.81 0.58
CA PHE A 90 17.01 -9.72 0.34
C PHE A 90 17.51 -9.07 1.63
N GLY A 91 17.15 -9.62 2.79
CA GLY A 91 17.43 -9.07 4.11
C GLY A 91 16.23 -8.32 4.69
N GLU A 92 16.41 -7.80 5.91
CA GLU A 92 15.38 -7.06 6.64
C GLU A 92 14.96 -5.79 5.86
N PRO A 93 13.66 -5.56 5.68
CA PRO A 93 13.19 -4.45 4.85
C PRO A 93 13.43 -3.08 5.50
N ASP A 94 13.71 -2.11 4.64
CA ASP A 94 13.74 -0.67 4.94
C ASP A 94 12.39 -0.02 4.64
N ILE A 95 11.62 -0.62 3.73
CA ILE A 95 10.35 -0.09 3.23
C ILE A 95 9.28 -1.17 3.34
N LEU A 96 8.16 -0.86 3.99
CA LEU A 96 6.97 -1.70 4.07
C LEU A 96 5.79 -0.98 3.43
N VAL A 97 5.21 -1.56 2.37
CA VAL A 97 3.97 -1.08 1.76
C VAL A 97 2.84 -2.06 2.02
N ASN A 98 1.89 -1.67 2.85
CA ASN A 98 0.68 -2.41 3.15
C ASN A 98 -0.42 -2.03 2.15
N CYS A 99 -0.48 -2.76 1.02
CA CYS A 99 -1.45 -2.55 -0.06
C CYS A 99 -2.44 -3.73 -0.21
N ALA A 100 -2.16 -4.88 0.39
CA ALA A 100 -3.13 -5.97 0.41
C ALA A 100 -4.44 -5.53 1.06
N GLY A 101 -5.56 -5.93 0.48
CA GLY A 101 -6.88 -5.62 1.01
C GLY A 101 -7.99 -6.35 0.30
N ILE A 102 -9.12 -6.44 0.97
CA ILE A 102 -10.39 -6.95 0.43
C ILE A 102 -11.48 -5.91 0.62
N ASN A 103 -12.48 -5.91 -0.24
CA ASN A 103 -13.58 -4.95 -0.25
C ASN A 103 -14.93 -5.69 -0.37
N LEU A 104 -15.29 -6.38 0.71
CA LEU A 104 -16.60 -7.02 0.86
C LEU A 104 -17.62 -5.96 1.28
N ARG A 105 -18.75 -5.89 0.58
CA ARG A 105 -19.69 -4.76 0.72
C ARG A 105 -21.16 -5.22 0.77
N PRO A 106 -21.55 -6.03 1.74
CA PRO A 106 -22.96 -6.30 1.97
C PRO A 106 -23.67 -5.03 2.46
N PRO A 107 -25.01 -4.91 2.32
CA PRO A 107 -25.79 -3.90 3.02
C PRO A 107 -25.50 -3.93 4.53
N MET A 108 -25.58 -2.77 5.20
CA MET A 108 -25.21 -2.67 6.62
C MET A 108 -26.03 -3.61 7.52
N GLY A 109 -27.31 -3.81 7.21
CA GLY A 109 -28.18 -4.75 7.95
C GLY A 109 -27.89 -6.24 7.70
N GLU A 110 -27.07 -6.55 6.69
CA GLU A 110 -26.66 -7.92 6.32
C GLU A 110 -25.17 -8.17 6.59
N LEU A 111 -24.49 -7.23 7.25
CA LEU A 111 -23.08 -7.36 7.58
C LEU A 111 -22.90 -8.36 8.73
N GLY A 112 -22.61 -9.62 8.36
CA GLY A 112 -22.31 -10.68 9.31
C GLY A 112 -20.91 -10.55 9.94
N GLU A 113 -20.74 -11.22 11.07
CA GLU A 113 -19.48 -11.24 11.84
C GLU A 113 -18.33 -11.83 11.02
N ASP A 114 -18.59 -12.83 10.18
CA ASP A 114 -17.63 -13.47 9.28
C ASP A 114 -17.03 -12.49 8.27
N VAL A 115 -17.87 -11.63 7.67
CA VAL A 115 -17.43 -10.58 6.73
C VAL A 115 -16.65 -9.50 7.46
N TRP A 116 -17.08 -9.14 8.67
CA TRP A 116 -16.38 -8.20 9.53
C TRP A 116 -14.99 -8.72 9.88
N ASP A 117 -14.90 -9.92 10.44
CA ASP A 117 -13.64 -10.50 10.91
C ASP A 117 -12.66 -10.74 9.76
N THR A 118 -13.12 -11.26 8.63
CA THR A 118 -12.28 -11.43 7.43
C THR A 118 -11.75 -10.09 6.94
N THR A 119 -12.58 -9.04 6.92
CA THR A 119 -12.16 -7.71 6.49
C THR A 119 -11.13 -7.12 7.45
N MET A 120 -11.36 -7.20 8.75
CA MET A 120 -10.44 -6.70 9.77
C MET A 120 -9.12 -7.48 9.78
N ALA A 121 -9.16 -8.80 9.58
CA ALA A 121 -7.97 -9.63 9.51
C ALA A 121 -7.02 -9.18 8.41
N VAL A 122 -7.53 -9.01 7.18
CA VAL A 122 -6.70 -8.65 6.02
C VAL A 122 -6.34 -7.16 6.02
N ASN A 123 -7.33 -6.26 6.25
CA ASN A 123 -7.15 -4.83 6.01
C ASN A 123 -6.50 -4.09 7.17
N LEU A 124 -6.54 -4.63 8.39
CA LEU A 124 -6.04 -3.95 9.59
C LEU A 124 -5.06 -4.81 10.38
N LYS A 125 -5.43 -6.06 10.74
CA LYS A 125 -4.59 -6.89 11.59
C LYS A 125 -3.30 -7.32 10.88
N ALA A 126 -3.35 -7.64 9.60
CA ALA A 126 -2.15 -7.98 8.83
C ALA A 126 -1.15 -6.80 8.76
N PRO A 127 -1.54 -5.54 8.39
CA PRO A 127 -0.67 -4.38 8.50
C PRO A 127 -0.09 -4.14 9.89
N TYR A 128 -0.89 -4.36 10.95
CA TYR A 128 -0.41 -4.27 12.33
C TYR A 128 0.71 -5.27 12.60
N LEU A 129 0.49 -6.56 12.28
CA LEU A 129 1.47 -7.62 12.52
C LEU A 129 2.76 -7.44 11.69
N LEU A 130 2.66 -6.95 10.45
CA LEU A 130 3.81 -6.62 9.62
C LEU A 130 4.60 -5.44 10.20
N GLY A 131 3.90 -4.42 10.70
CA GLY A 131 4.54 -3.30 11.40
C GLY A 131 5.22 -3.75 12.70
N GLU A 132 4.57 -4.62 13.49
CA GLU A 132 5.15 -5.23 14.69
C GLU A 132 6.43 -6.01 14.38
N ARG A 133 6.44 -6.75 13.26
CA ARG A 133 7.59 -7.57 12.85
C ARG A 133 8.77 -6.73 12.34
N PHE A 134 8.53 -5.68 11.57
CA PHE A 134 9.58 -4.94 10.87
C PHE A 134 9.94 -3.60 11.54
N GLY A 135 8.98 -2.93 12.17
CA GLY A 135 9.16 -1.59 12.74
C GLY A 135 10.29 -1.48 13.76
N PRO A 136 10.39 -2.38 14.76
CA PRO A 136 11.49 -2.34 15.72
C PRO A 136 12.87 -2.43 15.08
N GLY A 137 13.09 -3.36 14.14
CA GLY A 137 14.35 -3.48 13.41
C GLY A 137 14.65 -2.27 12.52
N MET A 138 13.64 -1.64 11.91
CA MET A 138 13.81 -0.37 11.21
C MET A 138 14.27 0.74 12.17
N ALA A 139 13.66 0.83 13.36
CA ALA A 139 14.01 1.81 14.39
C ALA A 139 15.44 1.60 14.91
N GLU A 140 15.86 0.36 15.13
CA GLU A 140 17.24 0.03 15.53
C GLU A 140 18.29 0.44 14.48
N ARG A 141 17.94 0.31 13.17
CA ARG A 141 18.81 0.74 12.08
C ARG A 141 18.76 2.25 11.79
N GLY A 142 17.89 3.00 12.48
CA GLY A 142 17.72 4.45 12.29
C GLY A 142 17.09 4.84 10.95
N TYR A 143 16.44 3.90 10.24
CA TYR A 143 15.77 4.15 8.97
C TYR A 143 14.60 3.19 8.74
N GLY A 144 13.46 3.73 8.36
CA GLY A 144 12.31 2.95 7.93
C GLY A 144 11.26 3.81 7.23
N ARG A 145 10.50 3.19 6.33
CA ARG A 145 9.38 3.81 5.62
C ARG A 145 8.20 2.84 5.62
N ILE A 146 7.14 3.19 6.32
CA ILE A 146 5.91 2.40 6.36
C ILE A 146 4.82 3.18 5.63
N ILE A 147 4.22 2.57 4.61
CA ILE A 147 3.20 3.18 3.77
C ILE A 147 1.97 2.27 3.78
N HIS A 148 0.84 2.77 4.29
CA HIS A 148 -0.42 2.05 4.25
C HIS A 148 -1.31 2.58 3.12
N ILE A 149 -1.92 1.69 2.35
CA ILE A 149 -2.92 2.08 1.35
C ILE A 149 -4.29 2.02 2.01
N THR A 150 -4.84 3.21 2.25
CA THR A 150 -6.16 3.39 2.88
C THR A 150 -7.27 3.58 1.85
N SER A 151 -8.16 4.49 2.02
CA SER A 151 -9.24 4.82 1.08
C SER A 151 -9.92 6.12 1.49
N GLN A 152 -10.45 6.88 0.54
CA GLN A 152 -11.38 7.97 0.84
C GLN A 152 -12.59 7.53 1.68
N GLN A 153 -12.91 6.22 1.75
CA GLN A 153 -13.94 5.66 2.61
C GLN A 153 -13.58 5.68 4.11
N ALA A 154 -12.35 5.99 4.46
CA ALA A 154 -11.96 6.32 5.83
C ALA A 154 -12.52 7.68 6.31
N HIS A 155 -12.80 8.58 5.37
CA HIS A 155 -13.19 9.97 5.64
C HIS A 155 -14.64 10.30 5.24
N ARG A 156 -15.24 9.50 4.36
CA ARG A 156 -16.57 9.77 3.79
C ARG A 156 -17.42 8.49 3.77
N ALA A 157 -18.71 8.66 3.99
CA ALA A 157 -19.66 7.57 3.83
C ALA A 157 -19.86 7.22 2.35
N PHE A 158 -19.89 5.92 2.09
CA PHE A 158 -20.26 5.34 0.80
C PHE A 158 -21.29 4.24 1.02
N VAL A 159 -22.14 4.01 0.03
CA VAL A 159 -23.11 2.92 0.08
C VAL A 159 -22.41 1.60 0.32
N ASN A 160 -22.86 0.87 1.32
CA ASN A 160 -22.31 -0.44 1.71
C ASN A 160 -20.80 -0.41 2.03
N SER A 161 -20.30 0.67 2.62
CA SER A 161 -18.90 0.77 3.03
C SER A 161 -18.57 -0.18 4.19
N GLY A 162 -19.47 -0.28 5.18
CA GLY A 162 -19.44 -1.26 6.27
C GLY A 162 -18.05 -1.47 6.88
N ALA A 163 -17.68 -2.74 7.05
CA ALA A 163 -16.38 -3.13 7.60
C ALA A 163 -15.19 -2.56 6.82
N TYR A 164 -15.32 -2.40 5.49
CA TYR A 164 -14.24 -1.85 4.69
C TYR A 164 -13.87 -0.42 5.10
N GLY A 165 -14.85 0.49 5.17
CA GLY A 165 -14.59 1.88 5.58
C GLY A 165 -14.03 1.96 7.00
N VAL A 166 -14.58 1.18 7.94
CA VAL A 166 -14.07 1.10 9.31
C VAL A 166 -12.63 0.62 9.34
N SER A 167 -12.29 -0.45 8.60
CA SER A 167 -10.92 -0.96 8.53
C SER A 167 -9.92 0.06 7.99
N LYS A 168 -10.34 0.88 7.00
CA LYS A 168 -9.46 1.90 6.41
C LYS A 168 -9.29 3.12 7.32
N GLY A 169 -10.32 3.53 8.07
CA GLY A 169 -10.20 4.55 9.11
C GLY A 169 -9.30 4.10 10.28
N ALA A 170 -9.47 2.85 10.72
CA ALA A 170 -8.62 2.24 11.75
C ALA A 170 -7.15 2.13 11.28
N LEU A 171 -6.92 1.83 9.99
CA LEU A 171 -5.57 1.76 9.43
C LEU A 171 -4.86 3.12 9.43
N GLU A 172 -5.58 4.22 9.23
CA GLU A 172 -5.00 5.57 9.37
C GLU A 172 -4.65 5.89 10.83
N SER A 173 -5.47 5.45 11.78
CA SER A 173 -5.16 5.58 13.20
C SER A 173 -3.93 4.74 13.58
N LEU A 174 -3.81 3.53 13.04
CA LEU A 174 -2.63 2.70 13.22
C LEU A 174 -1.36 3.38 12.68
N ALA A 175 -1.44 4.00 11.49
CA ALA A 175 -0.32 4.73 10.91
C ALA A 175 0.19 5.86 11.83
N ARG A 176 -0.73 6.62 12.44
CA ARG A 176 -0.37 7.67 13.40
C ARG A 176 0.29 7.10 14.67
N SER A 177 -0.22 5.99 15.18
CA SER A 177 0.36 5.32 16.37
C SER A 177 1.76 4.77 16.07
N GLN A 178 1.97 4.19 14.90
CA GLN A 178 3.29 3.72 14.46
C GLN A 178 4.26 4.89 14.20
N ALA A 179 3.76 5.99 13.64
CA ALA A 179 4.54 7.21 13.46
C ALA A 179 5.01 7.78 14.80
N GLU A 180 4.12 7.90 15.77
CA GLU A 180 4.46 8.40 17.12
C GLU A 180 5.52 7.53 17.78
N ALA A 181 5.37 6.20 17.72
CA ALA A 181 6.28 5.26 18.36
C ALA A 181 7.68 5.24 17.72
N TRP A 182 7.78 5.34 16.40
CA TRP A 182 9.04 5.05 15.70
C TRP A 182 9.69 6.24 14.98
N SER A 183 8.99 7.38 14.81
CA SER A 183 9.61 8.54 14.13
C SER A 183 10.79 9.15 14.90
N PRO A 184 10.85 9.13 16.25
CA PRO A 184 12.05 9.52 16.98
C PRO A 184 13.31 8.69 16.61
N HIS A 185 13.09 7.52 16.03
CA HIS A 185 14.13 6.59 15.61
C HIS A 185 14.33 6.52 14.08
N GLY A 186 13.91 7.56 13.33
CA GLY A 186 14.13 7.67 11.88
C GLY A 186 13.16 6.87 11.00
N VAL A 187 12.08 6.31 11.56
CA VAL A 187 11.04 5.61 10.79
C VAL A 187 9.85 6.53 10.56
N THR A 188 9.48 6.76 9.30
CA THR A 188 8.24 7.47 9.00
C THR A 188 7.11 6.50 8.66
N CYS A 189 5.90 6.80 9.10
CA CYS A 189 4.71 6.02 8.79
C CYS A 189 3.60 6.93 8.26
N ASN A 190 3.17 6.68 7.02
CA ASN A 190 2.19 7.50 6.33
C ASN A 190 1.14 6.65 5.61
N THR A 191 0.07 7.28 5.17
CA THR A 191 -0.94 6.63 4.34
C THR A 191 -1.05 7.28 2.96
N LEU A 192 -1.29 6.47 1.93
CA LEU A 192 -1.81 6.92 0.64
C LEU A 192 -3.32 6.65 0.61
N VAL A 193 -4.09 7.65 0.26
CA VAL A 193 -5.56 7.63 0.25
C VAL A 193 -6.06 7.66 -1.19
N PRO A 194 -6.34 6.49 -1.80
CA PRO A 194 -6.86 6.43 -3.16
C PRO A 194 -8.28 6.98 -3.29
N GLY A 195 -8.52 7.65 -4.41
CA GLY A 195 -9.84 7.81 -4.97
C GLY A 195 -10.36 6.51 -5.60
N PHE A 196 -11.30 6.63 -6.56
CA PHE A 196 -11.73 5.47 -7.33
C PHE A 196 -10.70 5.16 -8.42
N VAL A 197 -10.18 3.94 -8.38
CA VAL A 197 -9.17 3.40 -9.32
C VAL A 197 -9.70 2.10 -9.90
N MET A 198 -9.61 1.95 -11.23
CA MET A 198 -10.03 0.73 -11.92
C MET A 198 -9.02 -0.39 -11.67
N THR A 199 -9.32 -1.24 -10.69
CA THR A 199 -8.46 -2.37 -10.28
C THR A 199 -9.31 -3.63 -10.07
N PRO A 200 -8.71 -4.82 -9.98
CA PRO A 200 -9.43 -6.05 -9.66
C PRO A 200 -10.21 -5.99 -8.33
N LEU A 201 -9.78 -5.17 -7.37
CA LEU A 201 -10.50 -4.94 -6.10
C LEU A 201 -11.88 -4.29 -6.33
N ASN A 202 -12.04 -3.51 -7.39
CA ASN A 202 -13.22 -2.71 -7.70
C ASN A 202 -14.02 -3.22 -8.89
N THR A 203 -13.86 -4.49 -9.31
CA THR A 203 -14.50 -5.09 -10.49
C THR A 203 -16.02 -4.85 -10.52
N ARG A 204 -16.70 -4.93 -9.37
CA ARG A 204 -18.14 -4.67 -9.26
C ARG A 204 -18.53 -3.27 -9.71
N LEU A 205 -17.71 -2.24 -9.46
CA LEU A 205 -17.95 -0.87 -9.90
C LEU A 205 -17.45 -0.64 -11.33
N SER A 206 -16.32 -1.23 -11.68
CA SER A 206 -15.70 -1.10 -13.01
C SER A 206 -16.54 -1.72 -14.14
N SER A 207 -17.45 -2.65 -13.81
CA SER A 207 -18.38 -3.26 -14.77
C SER A 207 -19.63 -2.41 -15.08
N ASP A 208 -19.80 -1.25 -14.42
CA ASP A 208 -20.92 -0.35 -14.61
C ASP A 208 -20.44 1.00 -15.19
N PRO A 209 -20.54 1.20 -16.53
CA PRO A 209 -20.02 2.40 -17.19
C PRO A 209 -20.63 3.71 -16.68
N GLU A 210 -21.91 3.70 -16.29
CA GLU A 210 -22.58 4.91 -15.78
C GLU A 210 -22.00 5.32 -14.42
N LYS A 211 -21.78 4.36 -13.53
CA LYS A 211 -21.12 4.62 -12.23
C LYS A 211 -19.67 5.05 -12.41
N VAL A 212 -18.94 4.43 -13.34
CA VAL A 212 -17.56 4.83 -13.67
C VAL A 212 -17.52 6.29 -14.15
N ALA A 213 -18.43 6.67 -15.05
CA ALA A 213 -18.54 8.04 -15.55
C ALA A 213 -18.94 9.03 -14.43
N ALA A 214 -19.92 8.66 -13.60
CA ALA A 214 -20.36 9.48 -12.48
C ALA A 214 -19.25 9.73 -11.45
N LEU A 215 -18.42 8.71 -11.16
CA LEU A 215 -17.27 8.86 -10.28
C LEU A 215 -16.19 9.76 -10.88
N ALA A 216 -15.89 9.62 -12.17
CA ALA A 216 -14.96 10.50 -12.89
C ALA A 216 -15.44 11.97 -12.86
N ALA A 217 -16.72 12.22 -13.11
CA ALA A 217 -17.31 13.56 -13.11
C ALA A 217 -17.19 14.28 -11.74
N ARG A 218 -17.14 13.52 -10.65
CA ARG A 218 -16.97 14.05 -9.28
C ARG A 218 -15.53 14.42 -8.94
N THR A 219 -14.54 13.98 -9.69
CA THR A 219 -13.17 14.44 -9.47
C THR A 219 -12.96 15.81 -10.09
N MET A 220 -12.03 16.61 -9.54
CA MET A 220 -11.66 17.89 -10.16
C MET A 220 -10.93 17.66 -11.48
N VAL A 221 -10.13 16.58 -11.59
CA VAL A 221 -9.39 16.22 -12.81
C VAL A 221 -10.24 15.53 -13.88
N LYS A 222 -11.53 15.27 -13.60
CA LYS A 222 -12.54 14.71 -14.52
C LYS A 222 -12.19 13.34 -15.09
N ARG A 223 -11.40 12.56 -14.38
CA ARG A 223 -11.12 11.16 -14.69
C ARG A 223 -11.02 10.32 -13.41
N ASN A 224 -11.19 9.02 -13.56
CA ASN A 224 -10.85 8.05 -12.52
C ASN A 224 -9.34 7.87 -12.43
N GLY A 225 -8.86 7.44 -11.26
CA GLY A 225 -7.45 7.15 -11.04
C GLY A 225 -6.99 5.91 -11.83
N LEU A 226 -5.72 5.92 -12.19
CA LEU A 226 -4.98 4.78 -12.71
C LEU A 226 -4.05 4.25 -11.62
N ALA A 227 -3.66 2.99 -11.69
CA ALA A 227 -2.71 2.42 -10.73
C ALA A 227 -1.38 3.21 -10.71
N ASP A 228 -0.94 3.71 -11.86
CA ASP A 228 0.31 4.45 -12.02
C ASP A 228 0.27 5.88 -11.44
N ASP A 229 -0.89 6.43 -11.15
CA ASP A 229 -1.00 7.71 -10.44
C ASP A 229 -0.39 7.65 -9.02
N PHE A 230 -0.19 6.45 -8.48
CA PHE A 230 0.37 6.23 -7.14
C PHE A 230 1.90 6.08 -7.13
N ALA A 231 2.53 5.85 -8.28
CA ALA A 231 3.96 5.57 -8.40
C ALA A 231 4.82 6.69 -7.80
N GLY A 232 4.60 7.93 -8.21
CA GLY A 232 5.35 9.09 -7.74
C GLY A 232 5.19 9.35 -6.23
N ALA A 233 3.94 9.26 -5.73
CA ALA A 233 3.66 9.43 -4.31
C ALA A 233 4.30 8.33 -3.45
N ALA A 234 4.32 7.08 -3.93
CA ALA A 234 4.95 5.97 -3.23
C ALA A 234 6.47 6.12 -3.17
N VAL A 235 7.13 6.49 -4.28
CA VAL A 235 8.57 6.77 -4.30
C VAL A 235 8.91 7.95 -3.39
N PHE A 236 8.12 9.03 -3.41
CA PHE A 236 8.28 10.16 -2.49
C PHE A 236 8.25 9.70 -1.03
N LEU A 237 7.21 8.96 -0.61
CA LEU A 237 7.08 8.51 0.79
C LEU A 237 8.10 7.44 1.17
N ALA A 238 8.67 6.70 0.22
CA ALA A 238 9.68 5.69 0.44
C ALA A 238 11.12 6.24 0.51
N SER A 239 11.35 7.45 -0.01
CA SER A 239 12.68 8.03 -0.19
C SER A 239 13.10 9.00 0.91
N ALA A 240 14.28 9.62 0.74
CA ALA A 240 14.77 10.70 1.58
C ALA A 240 13.96 12.00 1.41
N ALA A 241 13.26 12.16 0.27
CA ALA A 241 12.44 13.34 -0.03
C ALA A 241 11.32 13.58 0.97
N SER A 242 10.87 12.55 1.68
CA SER A 242 9.81 12.62 2.70
C SER A 242 10.31 12.49 4.15
N ALA A 243 11.59 12.73 4.41
CA ALA A 243 12.19 12.49 5.73
C ALA A 243 11.51 13.25 6.89
N TYR A 244 10.81 14.36 6.60
CA TYR A 244 10.06 15.15 7.59
C TYR A 244 8.52 14.98 7.46
N VAL A 245 8.07 13.94 6.73
CA VAL A 245 6.65 13.63 6.54
C VAL A 245 6.33 12.33 7.27
N THR A 246 5.58 12.41 8.37
CA THR A 246 5.16 11.25 9.16
C THR A 246 3.79 11.46 9.77
N GLY A 247 3.02 10.39 9.98
CA GLY A 247 1.66 10.41 10.52
C GLY A 247 0.62 11.02 9.59
N GLN A 248 0.95 11.25 8.31
CA GLN A 248 0.10 11.98 7.36
C GLN A 248 -0.70 11.06 6.45
N SER A 249 -1.85 11.56 6.01
CA SER A 249 -2.69 10.95 4.98
C SER A 249 -2.57 11.76 3.69
N LEU A 250 -1.89 11.20 2.67
CA LEU A 250 -1.72 11.82 1.37
C LEU A 250 -2.81 11.34 0.40
N PHE A 251 -3.72 12.22 0.04
CA PHE A 251 -4.77 11.92 -0.92
C PHE A 251 -4.23 11.91 -2.36
N VAL A 252 -4.53 10.82 -3.07
CA VAL A 252 -4.25 10.64 -4.50
C VAL A 252 -5.58 10.26 -5.15
N ASP A 253 -6.47 11.24 -5.30
CA ASP A 253 -7.88 11.03 -5.61
C ASP A 253 -8.46 11.98 -6.67
N GLY A 254 -7.60 12.75 -7.33
CA GLY A 254 -8.00 13.72 -8.35
C GLY A 254 -8.88 14.86 -7.81
N GLY A 255 -8.77 15.18 -6.51
CA GLY A 255 -9.56 16.22 -5.86
C GLY A 255 -10.98 15.78 -5.47
N PHE A 256 -11.30 14.48 -5.51
CA PHE A 256 -12.60 13.96 -5.14
C PHE A 256 -13.00 14.29 -3.69
N SER A 257 -12.05 14.25 -2.77
CA SER A 257 -12.31 14.45 -1.34
C SER A 257 -12.56 15.90 -0.95
N VAL A 258 -12.18 16.85 -1.78
CA VAL A 258 -12.27 18.30 -1.51
C VAL A 258 -13.17 19.06 -2.49
N HIS A 259 -13.93 18.31 -3.29
CA HIS A 259 -14.90 18.84 -4.26
C HIS A 259 -16.33 18.54 -3.85
#